data_288718f018e09093c7b5ffa8f868bf4d
#
_entry.id   288718f018e09093c7b5ffa8f868bf4d
#
_cell.length_a   1.000
_cell.length_b   1.000
_cell.length_c   1.000
_cell.angle_alpha   90.00
_cell.angle_beta   90.00
_cell.angle_gamma   90.00
#
_symmetry.space_group_name_H-M   'P 1'
#
loop_
_entity.id
_entity.type
_entity.pdbx_description
1 polymer ?
#
loop_
_entity_poly.entity_id
_entity_poly.type
_entity_poly.pdbx_seq_one_letter_code
_entity_poly.pdbx_strand_id
1 'polypeptide(L)'
;QGAELGEVTRTLPKAMVRIGDTPLLHKLVADLRTERIKEIVVVRGFAKQEVQAPDVTFVDNDDFAVTAELASLQKAAQWLEGEAVLTFGDILFRRYILSNLLADSHDIVIVVDAGWEQRQPVGQVDYVTTTRPFSLKYSEDDVMLKAIGADLPKAQINGEWIGLVKTSARGSAQIKVALEELSRRADFNQLRFDDLFRHLLAQGTPIKVHFITGHWLDVDNAETLLEAQTF
;
A
#
# COMPACT_ATOMS: atom_id res chain seq x y z
N GLN A 1 -7.04 -12.11 -4.26
CA GLN A 1 -7.41 -12.94 -5.44
C GLN A 1 -8.26 -12.16 -6.45
N GLY A 2 -8.82 -11.00 -6.12
CA GLY A 2 -9.61 -10.18 -7.03
C GLY A 2 -10.92 -10.85 -7.48
N ALA A 3 -11.62 -11.53 -6.57
CA ALA A 3 -12.87 -12.25 -6.88
C ALA A 3 -13.94 -11.35 -7.54
N GLU A 4 -13.88 -10.05 -7.32
CA GLU A 4 -14.82 -9.06 -7.79
C GLU A 4 -14.62 -8.66 -9.26
N LEU A 5 -13.46 -8.97 -9.84
CA LEU A 5 -13.20 -8.91 -11.29
C LEU A 5 -13.69 -10.16 -12.04
N GLY A 6 -14.36 -11.09 -11.35
CA GLY A 6 -15.06 -12.25 -11.92
C GLY A 6 -14.15 -13.18 -12.72
N GLU A 7 -14.55 -13.51 -13.93
CA GLU A 7 -13.83 -14.45 -14.81
C GLU A 7 -12.40 -14.01 -15.14
N VAL A 8 -12.12 -12.69 -15.19
CA VAL A 8 -10.80 -12.15 -15.55
C VAL A 8 -9.72 -12.58 -14.55
N THR A 9 -10.05 -12.62 -13.26
CA THR A 9 -9.09 -12.94 -12.18
C THR A 9 -9.24 -14.36 -11.64
N ARG A 10 -10.04 -15.21 -12.27
CA ARG A 10 -10.17 -16.62 -11.86
C ARG A 10 -8.87 -17.40 -12.00
N THR A 11 -8.06 -17.08 -13.01
CA THR A 11 -6.77 -17.72 -13.29
C THR A 11 -5.61 -16.73 -13.36
N LEU A 12 -5.90 -15.44 -13.43
CA LEU A 12 -4.90 -14.38 -13.56
C LEU A 12 -4.83 -13.54 -12.28
N PRO A 13 -3.65 -13.32 -11.70
CA PRO A 13 -3.48 -12.39 -10.58
C PRO A 13 -3.93 -10.98 -10.96
N LYS A 14 -4.57 -10.26 -10.04
CA LYS A 14 -5.09 -8.91 -10.22
C LYS A 14 -4.02 -7.94 -10.77
N ALA A 15 -2.79 -8.03 -10.24
CA ALA A 15 -1.64 -7.25 -10.70
C ALA A 15 -1.25 -7.49 -12.19
N MET A 16 -1.74 -8.59 -12.80
CA MET A 16 -1.48 -8.90 -14.20
C MET A 16 -2.65 -8.57 -15.14
N VAL A 17 -3.74 -8.00 -14.60
CA VAL A 17 -4.84 -7.47 -15.41
C VAL A 17 -4.32 -6.33 -16.28
N ARG A 18 -4.76 -6.28 -17.53
CA ARG A 18 -4.23 -5.33 -18.52
C ARG A 18 -5.00 -4.01 -18.48
N ILE A 19 -4.24 -2.93 -18.49
CA ILE A 19 -4.71 -1.56 -18.70
C ILE A 19 -4.20 -1.13 -20.08
N GLY A 20 -5.09 -1.10 -21.06
CA GLY A 20 -4.69 -1.06 -22.47
C GLY A 20 -3.88 -2.31 -22.82
N ASP A 21 -2.70 -2.13 -23.36
CA ASP A 21 -1.79 -3.22 -23.73
C ASP A 21 -0.78 -3.62 -22.65
N THR A 22 -0.83 -3.01 -21.47
CA THR A 22 0.18 -3.17 -20.43
C THR A 22 -0.41 -3.76 -19.14
N PRO A 23 0.16 -4.82 -18.56
CA PRO A 23 -0.23 -5.30 -17.24
C PRO A 23 -0.09 -4.22 -16.17
N LEU A 24 -1.00 -4.21 -15.20
CA LEU A 24 -1.02 -3.26 -14.09
C LEU A 24 0.33 -3.20 -13.35
N LEU A 25 0.89 -4.36 -12.99
CA LEU A 25 2.21 -4.47 -12.36
C LEU A 25 3.32 -3.80 -13.20
N HIS A 26 3.27 -3.94 -14.53
CA HIS A 26 4.30 -3.35 -15.41
C HIS A 26 4.22 -1.82 -15.41
N LYS A 27 2.99 -1.24 -15.36
CA LYS A 27 2.80 0.21 -15.20
C LYS A 27 3.40 0.68 -13.87
N LEU A 28 3.06 0.00 -12.77
CA LEU A 28 3.60 0.32 -11.44
C LEU A 28 5.13 0.24 -11.41
N VAL A 29 5.72 -0.83 -11.94
CA VAL A 29 7.17 -0.99 -12.03
C VAL A 29 7.80 0.14 -12.85
N ALA A 30 7.18 0.53 -13.98
CA ALA A 30 7.67 1.63 -14.80
C ALA A 30 7.65 2.97 -14.04
N ASP A 31 6.58 3.25 -13.30
CA ASP A 31 6.48 4.48 -12.49
C ASP A 31 7.54 4.52 -11.38
N LEU A 32 7.75 3.40 -10.67
CA LEU A 32 8.82 3.28 -9.67
C LEU A 32 10.20 3.51 -10.29
N ARG A 33 10.49 2.94 -11.47
CA ARG A 33 11.75 3.14 -12.21
C ARG A 33 11.98 4.58 -12.64
N THR A 34 10.91 5.29 -13.01
CA THR A 34 10.98 6.71 -13.39
C THR A 34 11.47 7.56 -12.22
N GLU A 35 11.15 7.21 -10.98
CA GLU A 35 11.64 7.85 -9.75
C GLU A 35 13.01 7.27 -9.29
N ARG A 36 13.70 6.52 -10.15
CA ARG A 36 15.03 5.96 -9.91
C ARG A 36 15.11 4.88 -8.82
N ILE A 37 13.99 4.26 -8.46
CA ILE A 37 13.98 3.09 -7.59
C ILE A 37 14.57 1.93 -8.38
N LYS A 38 15.77 1.48 -7.99
CA LYS A 38 16.55 0.50 -8.76
C LYS A 38 16.22 -0.94 -8.41
N GLU A 39 15.99 -1.21 -7.16
CA GLU A 39 15.67 -2.54 -6.66
C GLU A 39 14.18 -2.62 -6.40
N ILE A 40 13.50 -3.55 -7.07
CA ILE A 40 12.07 -3.78 -6.93
C ILE A 40 11.89 -5.25 -6.61
N VAL A 41 11.22 -5.52 -5.49
CA VAL A 41 10.88 -6.85 -5.02
C VAL A 41 9.37 -7.03 -5.10
N VAL A 42 8.93 -8.08 -5.76
CA VAL A 42 7.52 -8.43 -5.90
C VAL A 42 7.23 -9.70 -5.13
N VAL A 43 6.42 -9.59 -4.09
CA VAL A 43 5.90 -10.77 -3.38
C VAL A 43 4.69 -11.29 -4.14
N ARG A 44 4.72 -12.55 -4.51
CA ARG A 44 3.66 -13.19 -5.30
C ARG A 44 3.17 -14.48 -4.64
N GLY A 45 1.90 -14.80 -4.82
CA GLY A 45 1.27 -16.00 -4.26
C GLY A 45 0.36 -16.67 -5.28
N PHE A 46 -0.90 -16.25 -5.34
CA PHE A 46 -1.89 -16.81 -6.27
C PHE A 46 -1.38 -16.77 -7.71
N ALA A 47 -1.46 -17.91 -8.39
CA ALA A 47 -0.99 -18.08 -9.77
C ALA A 47 0.37 -17.40 -10.04
N LYS A 48 1.33 -17.58 -9.13
CA LYS A 48 2.64 -16.91 -9.15
C LYS A 48 3.40 -17.06 -10.45
N GLN A 49 3.19 -18.16 -11.18
CA GLN A 49 3.80 -18.40 -12.51
C GLN A 49 3.33 -17.41 -13.57
N GLU A 50 2.14 -16.83 -13.40
CA GLU A 50 1.58 -15.80 -14.29
C GLU A 50 2.08 -14.40 -13.96
N VAL A 51 2.65 -14.21 -12.74
CA VAL A 51 3.20 -12.91 -12.34
C VAL A 51 4.59 -12.76 -12.93
N GLN A 52 4.67 -11.94 -13.97
CA GLN A 52 5.90 -11.63 -14.68
C GLN A 52 6.10 -10.11 -14.74
N ALA A 53 7.31 -9.65 -14.53
CA ALA A 53 7.70 -8.25 -14.73
C ALA A 53 9.20 -8.21 -15.03
N PRO A 54 9.67 -7.28 -15.88
CA PRO A 54 11.08 -7.16 -16.18
C PRO A 54 11.87 -6.56 -15.01
N ASP A 55 13.10 -7.03 -14.84
CA ASP A 55 14.10 -6.47 -13.93
C ASP A 55 13.62 -6.33 -12.47
N VAL A 56 12.85 -7.30 -11.96
CA VAL A 56 12.40 -7.36 -10.58
C VAL A 56 12.86 -8.66 -9.91
N THR A 57 12.98 -8.63 -8.60
CA THR A 57 13.19 -9.83 -7.79
C THR A 57 11.86 -10.39 -7.33
N PHE A 58 11.62 -11.68 -7.50
CA PHE A 58 10.40 -12.33 -7.02
C PHE A 58 10.65 -13.06 -5.72
N VAL A 59 9.69 -12.93 -4.80
CA VAL A 59 9.60 -13.66 -3.54
C VAL A 59 8.26 -14.36 -3.50
N ASP A 60 8.26 -15.67 -3.22
CA ASP A 60 7.03 -16.45 -3.24
C ASP A 60 6.44 -16.60 -1.83
N ASN A 61 5.15 -16.28 -1.68
CA ASN A 61 4.33 -16.62 -0.54
C ASN A 61 3.41 -17.79 -0.93
N ASP A 62 3.88 -19.03 -0.72
CA ASP A 62 3.10 -20.24 -1.04
C ASP A 62 1.91 -20.44 -0.09
N ASP A 63 1.94 -19.78 1.08
CA ASP A 63 0.88 -19.84 2.08
C ASP A 63 -0.19 -18.75 1.88
N PHE A 64 -0.19 -18.05 0.72
CA PHE A 64 -1.06 -16.90 0.42
C PHE A 64 -2.56 -17.15 0.69
N ALA A 65 -3.03 -18.40 0.57
CA ALA A 65 -4.44 -18.75 0.76
C ALA A 65 -4.90 -18.68 2.23
N VAL A 66 -3.95 -18.74 3.16
CA VAL A 66 -4.19 -18.77 4.62
C VAL A 66 -3.44 -17.66 5.36
N THR A 67 -2.84 -16.73 4.63
CA THR A 67 -2.07 -15.61 5.20
C THR A 67 -2.55 -14.27 4.64
N ALA A 68 -2.42 -13.23 5.46
CA ALA A 68 -2.65 -11.85 5.07
C ALA A 68 -1.34 -11.13 4.70
N GLU A 69 -1.38 -9.82 4.61
CA GLU A 69 -0.33 -8.98 4.00
C GLU A 69 0.99 -9.00 4.77
N LEU A 70 0.95 -9.03 6.12
CA LEU A 70 2.19 -9.01 6.91
C LEU A 70 3.02 -10.28 6.73
N ALA A 71 2.39 -11.43 6.51
CA ALA A 71 3.11 -12.64 6.19
C ALA A 71 3.86 -12.52 4.84
N SER A 72 3.27 -11.84 3.87
CA SER A 72 3.94 -11.53 2.60
C SER A 72 5.10 -10.54 2.81
N LEU A 73 4.89 -9.48 3.59
CA LEU A 73 5.95 -8.52 3.90
C LEU A 73 7.10 -9.17 4.67
N GLN A 74 6.80 -10.09 5.60
CA GLN A 74 7.81 -10.83 6.35
C GLN A 74 8.74 -11.63 5.43
N LYS A 75 8.21 -12.26 4.37
CA LYS A 75 9.03 -13.00 3.39
C LYS A 75 9.99 -12.08 2.62
N ALA A 76 9.63 -10.81 2.47
CA ALA A 76 10.45 -9.79 1.83
C ALA A 76 11.25 -8.91 2.81
N ALA A 77 11.21 -9.16 4.11
CA ALA A 77 11.81 -8.29 5.13
C ALA A 77 13.32 -8.09 5.00
N GLN A 78 14.04 -9.05 4.40
CA GLN A 78 15.48 -8.90 4.15
C GLN A 78 15.83 -7.75 3.19
N TRP A 79 14.90 -7.36 2.31
CA TRP A 79 15.08 -6.22 1.38
C TRP A 79 14.65 -4.87 1.96
N LEU A 80 14.08 -4.83 3.18
CA LEU A 80 13.83 -3.58 3.90
C LEU A 80 15.13 -3.04 4.51
N GLU A 81 16.05 -2.64 3.65
CA GLU A 81 17.33 -2.03 4.02
C GLU A 81 17.45 -0.65 3.38
N GLY A 82 17.80 0.36 4.20
CA GLY A 82 17.85 1.73 3.70
C GLY A 82 16.45 2.34 3.49
N GLU A 83 16.36 3.28 2.56
CA GLU A 83 15.07 3.85 2.16
C GLU A 83 14.28 2.83 1.32
N ALA A 84 12.98 2.73 1.58
CA ALA A 84 12.12 1.83 0.85
C ALA A 84 10.74 2.45 0.58
N VAL A 85 10.10 1.96 -0.49
CA VAL A 85 8.68 2.21 -0.78
C VAL A 85 7.97 0.86 -0.74
N LEU A 86 6.90 0.78 0.05
CA LEU A 86 6.00 -0.36 0.09
C LEU A 86 4.70 0.04 -0.62
N THR A 87 4.22 -0.82 -1.50
CA THR A 87 2.97 -0.56 -2.23
C THR A 87 2.23 -1.85 -2.53
N PHE A 88 0.90 -1.79 -2.60
CA PHE A 88 0.12 -2.86 -3.19
C PHE A 88 0.37 -2.94 -4.69
N GLY A 89 0.20 -4.13 -5.26
CA GLY A 89 0.48 -4.39 -6.68
C GLY A 89 -0.70 -4.11 -7.61
N ASP A 90 -1.81 -3.64 -7.09
CA ASP A 90 -3.10 -3.44 -7.77
C ASP A 90 -3.58 -1.99 -7.73
N ILE A 91 -2.75 -1.06 -7.28
CA ILE A 91 -3.04 0.37 -7.29
C ILE A 91 -2.35 1.09 -8.46
N LEU A 92 -3.04 2.10 -8.96
CA LEU A 92 -2.50 3.13 -9.85
C LEU A 92 -2.51 4.47 -9.13
N PHE A 93 -1.52 5.31 -9.40
CA PHE A 93 -1.48 6.67 -8.88
C PHE A 93 -0.75 7.60 -9.85
N ARG A 94 -1.09 8.88 -9.83
CA ARG A 94 -0.36 9.88 -10.63
C ARG A 94 1.05 10.07 -10.07
N ARG A 95 2.02 10.17 -10.96
CA ARG A 95 3.45 10.23 -10.65
C ARG A 95 3.83 11.24 -9.56
N TYR A 96 3.18 12.41 -9.53
CA TYR A 96 3.51 13.43 -8.52
C TYR A 96 3.30 12.94 -7.08
N ILE A 97 2.40 11.98 -6.85
CA ILE A 97 2.16 11.39 -5.53
C ILE A 97 3.42 10.69 -5.04
N LEU A 98 4.03 9.87 -5.91
CA LEU A 98 5.27 9.18 -5.59
C LEU A 98 6.44 10.17 -5.43
N SER A 99 6.57 11.14 -6.35
CA SER A 99 7.64 12.16 -6.27
C SER A 99 7.57 12.96 -4.97
N ASN A 100 6.37 13.39 -4.55
CA ASN A 100 6.17 14.12 -3.29
C ASN A 100 6.46 13.22 -2.07
N LEU A 101 6.02 11.98 -2.11
CA LEU A 101 6.28 10.99 -1.05
C LEU A 101 7.78 10.78 -0.85
N LEU A 102 8.54 10.63 -1.94
CA LEU A 102 9.99 10.43 -1.89
C LEU A 102 10.76 11.67 -1.41
N ALA A 103 10.21 12.86 -1.61
CA ALA A 103 10.80 14.11 -1.14
C ALA A 103 10.63 14.34 0.37
N ASP A 104 9.73 13.61 1.03
CA ASP A 104 9.47 13.73 2.47
C ASP A 104 10.62 13.11 3.29
N SER A 105 11.10 13.82 4.31
CA SER A 105 12.25 13.41 5.14
C SER A 105 11.90 12.60 6.39
N HIS A 106 10.60 12.41 6.69
CA HIS A 106 10.19 11.63 7.86
C HIS A 106 10.53 10.15 7.73
N ASP A 107 10.68 9.47 8.86
CA ASP A 107 11.09 8.07 8.91
C ASP A 107 10.06 7.12 8.31
N ILE A 108 8.77 7.35 8.57
CA ILE A 108 7.66 6.58 7.98
C ILE A 108 6.61 7.57 7.50
N VAL A 109 6.25 7.48 6.22
CA VAL A 109 5.23 8.34 5.59
C VAL A 109 4.22 7.46 4.86
N ILE A 110 2.95 7.69 5.12
CA ILE A 110 1.83 7.03 4.42
C ILE A 110 1.05 8.02 3.58
N VAL A 111 0.52 7.59 2.45
CA VAL A 111 -0.33 8.42 1.59
C VAL A 111 -1.81 8.17 1.91
N VAL A 112 -2.55 9.24 2.13
CA VAL A 112 -3.95 9.20 2.56
C VAL A 112 -4.81 10.05 1.63
N ASP A 113 -5.88 9.48 1.10
CA ASP A 113 -6.86 10.22 0.31
C ASP A 113 -7.90 10.88 1.23
N ALA A 114 -7.89 12.22 1.24
CA ALA A 114 -8.88 13.01 1.97
C ALA A 114 -10.23 13.07 1.26
N GLY A 115 -10.32 12.66 0.00
CA GLY A 115 -11.55 12.57 -0.80
C GLY A 115 -12.38 11.31 -0.57
N TRP A 116 -12.06 10.50 0.43
CA TRP A 116 -12.63 9.18 0.70
C TRP A 116 -14.17 9.11 0.70
N GLU A 117 -14.87 10.17 1.14
CA GLU A 117 -16.35 10.20 1.16
C GLU A 117 -16.98 10.20 -0.24
N GLN A 118 -16.22 10.57 -1.27
CA GLN A 118 -16.67 10.60 -2.66
C GLN A 118 -16.48 9.26 -3.38
N ARG A 119 -15.82 8.32 -2.72
CA ARG A 119 -15.56 6.99 -3.26
C ARG A 119 -16.60 5.98 -2.79
N GLN A 120 -16.86 4.99 -3.62
CA GLN A 120 -17.60 3.80 -3.24
C GLN A 120 -16.60 2.65 -3.10
N PRO A 121 -16.06 2.43 -1.90
CA PRO A 121 -15.03 1.43 -1.72
C PRO A 121 -15.61 0.02 -1.94
N VAL A 122 -14.79 -0.83 -2.52
CA VAL A 122 -15.06 -2.26 -2.66
C VAL A 122 -14.10 -2.98 -1.72
N GLY A 123 -14.63 -3.88 -0.89
CA GLY A 123 -13.82 -4.61 0.08
C GLY A 123 -13.53 -3.85 1.38
N GLN A 124 -12.42 -4.19 2.02
CA GLN A 124 -12.02 -3.58 3.28
C GLN A 124 -11.22 -2.31 3.02
N VAL A 125 -11.58 -1.24 3.71
CA VAL A 125 -10.94 0.08 3.62
C VAL A 125 -10.20 0.36 4.91
N ASP A 126 -8.98 0.86 4.81
CA ASP A 126 -8.17 1.28 5.95
C ASP A 126 -8.33 2.79 6.18
N TYR A 127 -9.38 3.17 6.92
CA TYR A 127 -9.61 4.56 7.31
C TYR A 127 -8.58 5.04 8.32
N VAL A 128 -8.33 6.35 8.32
CA VAL A 128 -7.35 6.97 9.23
C VAL A 128 -7.95 8.12 10.01
N THR A 129 -7.49 8.26 11.26
CA THR A 129 -7.60 9.47 12.07
C THR A 129 -6.22 10.11 12.18
N THR A 130 -6.13 11.41 12.05
CA THR A 130 -4.88 12.17 12.06
C THR A 130 -4.89 13.25 13.12
N THR A 131 -3.73 13.88 13.36
CA THR A 131 -3.61 14.99 14.33
C THR A 131 -4.45 16.20 13.97
N ARG A 132 -4.73 16.40 12.69
CA ARG A 132 -5.67 17.40 12.15
C ARG A 132 -6.16 16.94 10.78
N PRO A 133 -7.41 17.27 10.39
CA PRO A 133 -7.95 16.91 9.09
C PRO A 133 -7.23 17.65 7.97
N PHE A 134 -7.37 17.14 6.73
CA PHE A 134 -6.94 17.84 5.52
C PHE A 134 -7.52 19.25 5.43
N SER A 135 -6.71 20.20 4.97
CA SER A 135 -7.13 21.56 4.73
C SER A 135 -6.33 22.20 3.61
N LEU A 136 -6.99 22.78 2.64
CA LEU A 136 -6.36 23.59 1.60
C LEU A 136 -5.76 24.92 2.13
N LYS A 137 -6.06 25.29 3.38
CA LYS A 137 -5.64 26.59 3.96
C LYS A 137 -4.34 26.52 4.73
N TYR A 138 -3.90 25.33 5.11
CA TYR A 138 -2.74 25.14 5.98
C TYR A 138 -1.78 24.16 5.33
N SER A 139 -0.47 24.35 5.61
CA SER A 139 0.56 23.38 5.26
C SER A 139 0.25 22.02 5.90
N GLU A 140 0.56 20.94 5.17
CA GLU A 140 0.45 19.57 5.67
C GLU A 140 1.65 19.16 6.55
N ASP A 141 2.58 20.09 6.80
CA ASP A 141 3.71 19.84 7.68
C ASP A 141 3.18 19.36 9.04
N ASP A 142 3.80 18.29 9.54
CA ASP A 142 3.51 17.69 10.84
C ASP A 142 2.10 17.08 11.05
N VAL A 143 1.39 16.69 9.98
CA VAL A 143 0.19 15.86 10.16
C VAL A 143 0.60 14.41 10.40
N MET A 144 0.24 13.89 11.58
CA MET A 144 0.62 12.54 12.02
C MET A 144 -0.60 11.63 12.13
N LEU A 145 -0.38 10.35 11.86
CA LEU A 145 -1.37 9.30 12.07
C LEU A 145 -1.66 9.14 13.57
N LYS A 146 -2.94 9.04 13.94
CA LYS A 146 -3.40 8.74 15.30
C LYS A 146 -4.02 7.36 15.42
N ALA A 147 -4.80 6.98 14.42
CA ALA A 147 -5.44 5.67 14.37
C ALA A 147 -5.66 5.25 12.92
N ILE A 148 -5.72 3.94 12.71
CA ILE A 148 -6.02 3.32 11.43
C ILE A 148 -6.83 2.05 11.62
N GLY A 149 -7.78 1.79 10.75
CA GLY A 149 -8.59 0.58 10.71
C GLY A 149 -9.94 0.78 10.03
N ALA A 150 -10.61 -0.33 9.73
CA ALA A 150 -11.91 -0.32 9.06
C ALA A 150 -13.06 0.16 9.96
N ASP A 151 -12.94 -0.01 11.28
CA ASP A 151 -14.02 0.22 12.25
C ASP A 151 -13.93 1.58 12.95
N LEU A 152 -13.23 2.55 12.36
CA LEU A 152 -13.14 3.89 12.93
C LEU A 152 -14.52 4.59 12.91
N PRO A 153 -14.90 5.31 13.99
CA PRO A 153 -16.12 6.11 13.98
C PRO A 153 -16.09 7.12 12.83
N LYS A 154 -17.15 7.18 12.02
CA LYS A 154 -17.22 8.04 10.83
C LYS A 154 -16.81 9.50 11.10
N ALA A 155 -17.21 10.05 12.24
CA ALA A 155 -16.89 11.42 12.64
C ALA A 155 -15.39 11.67 12.93
N GLN A 156 -14.58 10.60 13.06
CA GLN A 156 -13.15 10.68 13.33
C GLN A 156 -12.31 10.38 12.08
N ILE A 157 -12.92 9.94 10.99
CA ILE A 157 -12.21 9.61 9.76
C ILE A 157 -11.76 10.90 9.09
N ASN A 158 -10.47 11.00 8.80
CA ASN A 158 -9.86 12.11 8.06
C ASN A 158 -9.42 11.72 6.65
N GLY A 159 -9.45 10.44 6.30
CA GLY A 159 -9.12 9.92 4.98
C GLY A 159 -9.01 8.41 4.95
N GLU A 160 -8.61 7.90 3.80
CA GLU A 160 -8.36 6.49 3.48
C GLU A 160 -6.88 6.31 3.14
N TRP A 161 -6.20 5.34 3.77
CA TRP A 161 -4.86 4.95 3.36
C TRP A 161 -4.90 4.20 2.03
N ILE A 162 -4.10 4.65 1.07
CA ILE A 162 -4.16 4.12 -0.31
C ILE A 162 -3.23 2.92 -0.58
N GLY A 163 -2.60 2.36 0.45
CA GLY A 163 -1.67 1.24 0.25
C GLY A 163 -0.25 1.66 -0.18
N LEU A 164 0.15 2.91 0.04
CA LEU A 164 1.47 3.42 -0.32
C LEU A 164 2.20 3.96 0.90
N VAL A 165 3.43 3.49 1.14
CA VAL A 165 4.28 3.84 2.28
C VAL A 165 5.70 4.13 1.81
N LYS A 166 6.33 5.16 2.35
CA LYS A 166 7.76 5.42 2.22
C LYS A 166 8.42 5.30 3.58
N THR A 167 9.60 4.72 3.62
CA THR A 167 10.42 4.65 4.83
C THR A 167 11.83 5.18 4.59
N SER A 168 12.41 5.85 5.60
CA SER A 168 13.85 6.06 5.69
C SER A 168 14.57 4.77 6.12
N ALA A 169 15.89 4.77 6.16
CA ALA A 169 16.65 3.64 6.72
C ALA A 169 16.24 3.32 8.17
N ARG A 170 15.95 4.34 8.98
CA ARG A 170 15.47 4.18 10.35
C ARG A 170 14.04 3.63 10.37
N GLY A 171 13.14 4.14 9.53
CA GLY A 171 11.78 3.63 9.39
C GLY A 171 11.75 2.18 8.96
N SER A 172 12.58 1.78 8.00
CA SER A 172 12.73 0.38 7.58
C SER A 172 13.17 -0.52 8.74
N ALA A 173 14.14 -0.07 9.54
CA ALA A 173 14.58 -0.81 10.72
C ALA A 173 13.44 -0.94 11.77
N GLN A 174 12.67 0.11 12.01
CA GLN A 174 11.50 0.08 12.91
C GLN A 174 10.42 -0.91 12.42
N ILE A 175 10.13 -0.92 11.12
CA ILE A 175 9.19 -1.89 10.54
C ILE A 175 9.71 -3.32 10.70
N LYS A 176 11.00 -3.58 10.47
CA LYS A 176 11.58 -4.92 10.67
C LYS A 176 11.43 -5.41 12.11
N VAL A 177 11.74 -4.56 13.09
CA VAL A 177 11.56 -4.90 14.51
C VAL A 177 10.08 -5.18 14.82
N ALA A 178 9.16 -4.33 14.37
CA ALA A 178 7.74 -4.53 14.56
C ALA A 178 7.24 -5.84 13.91
N LEU A 179 7.72 -6.18 12.72
CA LEU A 179 7.41 -7.46 12.06
C LEU A 179 7.92 -8.66 12.86
N GLU A 180 9.13 -8.60 13.41
CA GLU A 180 9.67 -9.66 14.27
C GLU A 180 8.84 -9.86 15.54
N GLU A 181 8.40 -8.77 16.17
CA GLU A 181 7.55 -8.83 17.36
C GLU A 181 6.17 -9.40 17.03
N LEU A 182 5.54 -8.92 15.96
CA LEU A 182 4.23 -9.38 15.51
C LEU A 182 4.28 -10.84 15.04
N SER A 183 5.39 -11.29 14.45
CA SER A 183 5.54 -12.68 13.96
C SER A 183 5.49 -13.74 15.06
N ARG A 184 5.66 -13.34 16.33
CA ARG A 184 5.55 -14.23 17.49
C ARG A 184 4.10 -14.43 17.94
N ARG A 185 3.17 -13.68 17.41
CA ARG A 185 1.75 -13.80 17.75
C ARG A 185 1.14 -15.02 17.07
N ALA A 186 0.21 -15.69 17.75
CA ALA A 186 -0.49 -16.86 17.20
C ALA A 186 -1.37 -16.51 15.98
N ASP A 187 -1.84 -15.27 15.88
CA ASP A 187 -2.68 -14.76 14.82
C ASP A 187 -1.90 -14.04 13.70
N PHE A 188 -0.56 -14.10 13.70
CA PHE A 188 0.30 -13.38 12.75
C PHE A 188 -0.14 -13.55 11.29
N ASN A 189 -0.53 -14.76 10.93
CA ASN A 189 -0.96 -15.06 9.56
C ASN A 189 -2.22 -14.31 9.12
N GLN A 190 -2.95 -13.69 10.05
CA GLN A 190 -4.15 -12.90 9.76
C GLN A 190 -3.89 -11.39 9.85
N LEU A 191 -2.68 -10.97 10.24
CA LEU A 191 -2.35 -9.56 10.44
C LEU A 191 -2.15 -8.84 9.12
N ARG A 192 -2.64 -7.61 9.07
CA ARG A 192 -2.60 -6.70 7.94
C ARG A 192 -1.72 -5.48 8.22
N PHE A 193 -1.58 -4.58 7.23
CA PHE A 193 -0.79 -3.36 7.41
C PHE A 193 -1.35 -2.43 8.50
N ASP A 194 -2.66 -2.36 8.68
CA ASP A 194 -3.26 -1.57 9.76
C ASP A 194 -2.86 -2.10 11.15
N ASP A 195 -2.67 -3.43 11.31
CA ASP A 195 -2.11 -4.02 12.53
C ASP A 195 -0.66 -3.58 12.79
N LEU A 196 0.16 -3.53 11.73
CA LEU A 196 1.54 -3.04 11.81
C LEU A 196 1.58 -1.57 12.25
N PHE A 197 0.75 -0.73 11.63
CA PHE A 197 0.72 0.69 11.99
C PHE A 197 0.19 0.91 13.40
N ARG A 198 -0.83 0.18 13.83
CA ARG A 198 -1.32 0.21 15.22
C ARG A 198 -0.23 -0.19 16.22
N HIS A 199 0.54 -1.23 15.88
CA HIS A 199 1.66 -1.67 16.72
C HIS A 199 2.74 -0.60 16.83
N LEU A 200 3.16 0.00 15.70
CA LEU A 200 4.13 1.10 15.67
C LEU A 200 3.65 2.32 16.47
N LEU A 201 2.38 2.71 16.30
CA LEU A 201 1.78 3.81 17.08
C LEU A 201 1.77 3.52 18.58
N ALA A 202 1.46 2.29 18.99
CA ALA A 202 1.48 1.88 20.39
C ALA A 202 2.88 1.96 21.01
N GLN A 203 3.92 1.82 20.19
CA GLN A 203 5.33 2.00 20.59
C GLN A 203 5.78 3.47 20.55
N GLY A 204 4.89 4.40 20.20
CA GLY A 204 5.21 5.81 20.07
C GLY A 204 6.00 6.19 18.80
N THR A 205 6.04 5.30 17.81
CA THR A 205 6.68 5.59 16.52
C THR A 205 5.81 6.57 15.73
N PRO A 206 6.32 7.77 15.37
CA PRO A 206 5.57 8.73 14.58
C PRO A 206 5.43 8.24 13.13
N ILE A 207 4.23 8.33 12.60
CA ILE A 207 3.91 8.03 11.19
C ILE A 207 3.33 9.30 10.57
N LYS A 208 4.05 9.87 9.61
CA LYS A 208 3.64 11.06 8.87
C LYS A 208 2.53 10.71 7.89
N VAL A 209 1.55 11.59 7.76
CA VAL A 209 0.51 11.50 6.74
C VAL A 209 0.76 12.52 5.65
N HIS A 210 0.82 12.03 4.40
CA HIS A 210 0.80 12.86 3.19
C HIS A 210 -0.59 12.76 2.57
N PHE A 211 -1.36 13.85 2.63
CA PHE A 211 -2.70 13.89 2.07
C PHE A 211 -2.68 14.09 0.56
N ILE A 212 -3.60 13.39 -0.11
CA ILE A 212 -3.98 13.62 -1.50
C ILE A 212 -5.49 13.80 -1.59
N THR A 213 -5.99 14.22 -2.74
CA THR A 213 -7.42 14.30 -3.06
C THR A 213 -7.67 13.62 -4.40
N GLY A 214 -7.84 12.29 -4.39
CA GLY A 214 -7.96 11.47 -5.59
C GLY A 214 -6.63 11.28 -6.32
N HIS A 215 -6.68 11.12 -7.64
CA HIS A 215 -5.55 10.85 -8.53
C HIS A 215 -4.86 9.51 -8.26
N TRP A 216 -5.62 8.56 -7.74
CA TRP A 216 -5.25 7.16 -7.58
C TRP A 216 -6.46 6.26 -7.80
N LEU A 217 -6.22 5.00 -8.09
CA LEU A 217 -7.25 3.97 -8.26
C LEU A 217 -6.76 2.68 -7.65
N ASP A 218 -7.67 1.98 -6.95
CA ASP A 218 -7.56 0.57 -6.66
C ASP A 218 -8.36 -0.19 -7.73
N VAL A 219 -7.70 -1.07 -8.48
CA VAL A 219 -8.33 -1.79 -9.60
C VAL A 219 -9.01 -3.05 -9.07
N ASP A 220 -10.10 -2.89 -8.34
CA ASP A 220 -10.80 -3.96 -7.63
C ASP A 220 -11.92 -4.61 -8.41
N ASN A 221 -12.60 -3.87 -9.27
CA ASN A 221 -13.78 -4.30 -9.98
C ASN A 221 -13.79 -3.86 -11.45
N ALA A 222 -14.84 -4.21 -12.19
CA ALA A 222 -14.95 -3.87 -13.61
C ALA A 222 -15.07 -2.35 -13.86
N GLU A 223 -15.67 -1.60 -12.94
CA GLU A 223 -15.82 -0.15 -13.04
C GLU A 223 -14.44 0.53 -12.90
N THR A 224 -13.69 0.23 -11.83
CA THR A 224 -12.34 0.77 -11.63
C THR A 224 -11.36 0.29 -12.70
N LEU A 225 -11.57 -0.89 -13.28
CA LEU A 225 -10.80 -1.36 -14.44
C LEU A 225 -11.08 -0.51 -15.69
N LEU A 226 -12.34 -0.09 -15.90
CA LEU A 226 -12.68 0.81 -17.01
C LEU A 226 -12.09 2.21 -16.78
N GLU A 227 -12.18 2.75 -15.57
CA GLU A 227 -11.55 4.03 -15.21
C GLU A 227 -10.03 3.97 -15.44
N ALA A 228 -9.40 2.87 -15.09
CA ALA A 228 -7.97 2.66 -15.27
C ALA A 228 -7.53 2.74 -16.75
N GLN A 229 -8.42 2.46 -17.72
CA GLN A 229 -8.08 2.58 -19.14
C GLN A 229 -7.78 4.03 -19.57
N THR A 230 -8.32 5.00 -18.84
CA THR A 230 -8.16 6.45 -19.12
C THR A 230 -7.32 7.17 -18.07
N PHE A 231 -6.85 6.45 -17.07
CA PHE A 231 -6.07 6.98 -15.93
C PHE A 231 -4.64 7.41 -16.30
#